data_be0cc0fec02bfb8a5ceac7a42c60ed01
#
_entry.id   be0cc0fec02bfb8a5ceac7a42c60ed01
#
_cell.length_a   1.000
_cell.length_b   1.000
_cell.length_c   1.000
_cell.angle_alpha   90.00
_cell.angle_beta   90.00
_cell.angle_gamma   90.00
#
_symmetry.space_group_name_H-M   'P 1'
#
loop_
_entity.id
_entity.type
_entity.pdbx_description
1 polymer ?
#
loop_
_entity_poly.entity_id
_entity_poly.type
_entity_poly.pdbx_seq_one_letter_code
_entity_poly.pdbx_strand_id
1 'polypeptide(L)'
;MNDDYDYDDLADDVDSPVSTKSVGPPQVYEVFNPDHTVGVACDRDGEIVGLHITDDARDNGDTWLSAEILKLAGLAHTKSRLGLRREMEANGARAYTIDSFGLPTEAGYQTMEDEAFGLRPA
;
A
#
# COMPACT_ATOMS: atom_id res chain seq x y z
N MET A 1 -31.90 -0.01 21.99
CA MET A 1 -31.46 -0.08 21.61
C MET A 1 -31.32 -0.08 20.97
N ASN A 2 -31.42 0.23 21.12
CA ASN A 2 -30.95 0.39 20.44
C ASN A 2 -30.69 0.48 19.90
N ASP A 3 -30.41 0.53 20.08
CA ASP A 3 -29.80 0.71 19.43
C ASP A 3 -29.53 0.71 18.86
N ASP A 4 -29.47 0.75 19.26
CA ASP A 4 -28.85 0.87 18.59
C ASP A 4 -28.62 0.92 17.98
N TYR A 5 -28.55 0.99 18.23
CA TYR A 5 -27.87 1.16 17.53
C TYR A 5 -27.48 1.04 16.86
N ASP A 6 -27.73 1.32 17.42
CA ASP A 6 -27.18 1.42 16.67
C ASP A 6 -26.70 1.30 16.06
N TYR A 7 -26.60 1.46 16.65
CA TYR A 7 -25.76 1.49 16.02
C TYR A 7 -25.68 1.37 14.99
N ASP A 8 -26.02 1.42 15.57
CA ASP A 8 -25.76 1.50 14.53
C ASP A 8 -25.83 1.87 13.71
N ASP A 9 -26.00 2.05 14.47
CA ASP A 9 -25.77 2.48 13.67
C ASP A 9 -25.39 2.82 13.11
N LEU A 10 -25.22 2.92 13.87
CA LEU A 10 -24.52 3.33 13.31
C LEU A 10 -24.07 3.35 12.51
N ALA A 11 -24.18 3.46 13.05
CA ALA A 11 -23.55 3.61 12.21
C ALA A 11 -23.42 3.82 11.39
N ASP A 12 -23.57 4.09 11.75
CA ASP A 12 -23.28 4.44 10.82
C ASP A 12 -23.24 4.89 10.14
N ASP A 13 -23.22 5.13 10.76
CA ASP A 13 -22.92 5.72 9.98
C ASP A 13 -22.74 6.23 9.40
N VAL A 14 -22.75 6.32 9.95
CA VAL A 14 -22.40 6.92 9.25
C VAL A 14 -22.12 7.39 8.72
N ASP A 15 -21.97 7.61 9.14
CA ASP A 15 -21.56 8.17 8.43
C ASP A 15 -21.25 8.64 7.87
N SER A 16 -21.04 8.83 8.23
CA SER A 16 -20.65 9.39 7.61
C SER A 16 -20.33 9.92 6.93
N PRO A 17 -19.92 10.25 7.18
CA PRO A 17 -19.78 10.78 6.38
C PRO A 17 -19.25 11.14 5.66
N VAL A 18 -19.01 11.24 5.86
CA VAL A 18 -18.75 11.46 5.08
C VAL A 18 -18.25 11.79 4.32
N SER A 19 -17.94 11.81 4.41
CA SER A 19 -17.58 12.01 3.64
C SER A 19 -17.26 12.23 2.82
N THR A 20 -17.25 12.19 2.93
CA THR A 20 -16.96 12.27 2.05
C THR A 20 -16.52 12.85 1.17
N LYS A 21 -16.43 13.15 1.39
CA LYS A 21 -15.82 13.81 0.56
C LYS A 21 -15.01 13.15 -0.40
N SER A 22 -14.41 12.38 -0.19
CA SER A 22 -13.61 11.82 -1.18
C SER A 22 -14.43 11.10 -2.16
N VAL A 23 -14.06 11.16 -3.36
CA VAL A 23 -14.73 10.51 -4.43
C VAL A 23 -13.98 9.26 -4.76
N GLY A 24 -14.65 8.18 -4.86
CA GLY A 24 -14.06 6.91 -5.20
C GLY A 24 -13.47 6.21 -3.98
N PRO A 25 -12.98 5.00 -4.16
CA PRO A 25 -12.44 4.21 -3.06
C PRO A 25 -11.13 4.77 -2.54
N PRO A 26 -10.78 4.51 -1.28
CA PRO A 26 -9.49 4.91 -0.76
C PRO A 26 -8.37 4.26 -1.56
N GLN A 27 -7.26 4.99 -1.71
CA GLN A 27 -6.09 4.47 -2.38
C GLN A 27 -5.33 3.57 -1.42
N VAL A 28 -5.12 2.33 -1.82
CA VAL A 28 -4.33 1.37 -1.06
C VAL A 28 -3.34 0.71 -2.02
N TYR A 29 -2.10 0.60 -1.56
CA TYR A 29 -1.02 0.05 -2.37
C TYR A 29 -0.50 -1.19 -1.66
N GLU A 30 -0.81 -2.36 -2.22
CA GLU A 30 -0.53 -3.63 -1.59
C GLU A 30 0.50 -4.41 -2.39
N VAL A 31 1.44 -5.05 -1.68
CA VAL A 31 2.45 -5.89 -2.30
C VAL A 31 2.48 -7.22 -1.57
N PHE A 32 2.43 -8.30 -2.32
CA PHE A 32 2.56 -9.66 -1.79
C PHE A 32 3.88 -10.25 -2.27
N ASN A 33 4.44 -11.17 -1.46
CA ASN A 33 5.56 -11.96 -1.94
C ASN A 33 5.04 -12.93 -3.03
N PRO A 34 5.95 -13.54 -3.81
CA PRO A 34 5.51 -14.39 -4.92
C PRO A 34 4.60 -15.55 -4.49
N ASP A 35 4.78 -16.06 -3.29
CA ASP A 35 3.96 -17.16 -2.79
C ASP A 35 2.61 -16.70 -2.22
N HIS A 36 2.40 -15.40 -2.13
CA HIS A 36 1.20 -14.82 -1.54
C HIS A 36 0.98 -15.24 -0.08
N THR A 37 2.06 -15.49 0.64
CA THR A 37 1.98 -15.87 2.05
C THR A 37 2.14 -14.68 2.98
N VAL A 38 2.74 -13.59 2.49
CA VAL A 38 2.88 -12.35 3.25
C VAL A 38 2.53 -11.19 2.32
N GLY A 39 1.76 -10.23 2.84
CA GLY A 39 1.42 -9.03 2.08
C GLY A 39 1.43 -7.82 3.00
N VAL A 40 1.81 -6.67 2.46
CA VAL A 40 1.81 -5.40 3.19
C VAL A 40 1.09 -4.37 2.33
N ALA A 41 0.21 -3.60 2.96
CA ALA A 41 -0.54 -2.54 2.29
C ALA A 41 -0.23 -1.20 2.92
N CYS A 42 0.01 -0.20 2.09
CA CYS A 42 0.20 1.19 2.53
C CYS A 42 -0.91 2.06 1.94
N ASP A 43 -1.23 3.14 2.65
CA ASP A 43 -2.17 4.12 2.10
C ASP A 43 -1.43 5.12 1.21
N ARG A 44 -2.16 6.12 0.72
CA ARG A 44 -1.56 7.09 -0.21
C ARG A 44 -0.47 7.96 0.45
N ASP A 45 -0.47 8.02 1.77
CA ASP A 45 0.56 8.76 2.52
C ASP A 45 1.78 7.91 2.82
N GLY A 46 1.75 6.63 2.45
CA GLY A 46 2.87 5.72 2.65
C GLY A 46 2.87 5.03 3.99
N GLU A 47 1.79 5.15 4.76
CA GLU A 47 1.68 4.49 6.06
C GLU A 47 1.13 3.09 5.88
N ILE A 48 1.64 2.16 6.68
CA ILE A 48 1.17 0.78 6.64
C ILE A 48 -0.22 0.71 7.26
N VAL A 49 -1.19 0.21 6.49
CA VAL A 49 -2.57 0.07 6.95
C VAL A 49 -3.04 -1.38 6.93
N GLY A 50 -2.24 -2.30 6.41
CA GLY A 50 -2.63 -3.70 6.37
C GLY A 50 -1.46 -4.63 6.33
N LEU A 51 -1.64 -5.81 6.92
CA LEU A 51 -0.63 -6.85 6.95
C LEU A 51 -1.34 -8.18 6.81
N HIS A 52 -0.87 -9.00 5.88
CA HIS A 52 -1.42 -10.32 5.66
C HIS A 52 -0.32 -11.35 5.87
N ILE A 53 -0.58 -12.34 6.73
CA ILE A 53 0.38 -13.40 7.03
C ILE A 53 -0.39 -14.72 7.12
N THR A 54 0.04 -15.70 6.32
CA THR A 54 -0.57 -17.03 6.39
C THR A 54 0.12 -17.88 7.45
N ASP A 55 -0.50 -19.00 7.80
CA ASP A 55 0.10 -19.94 8.74
C ASP A 55 1.40 -20.51 8.17
N ASP A 56 1.45 -20.78 6.87
CA ASP A 56 2.67 -21.27 6.23
C ASP A 56 3.82 -20.28 6.42
N ALA A 57 3.53 -18.99 6.32
CA ALA A 57 4.57 -17.97 6.52
C ALA A 57 5.09 -17.99 7.95
N ARG A 58 4.19 -18.17 8.92
CA ARG A 58 4.60 -18.23 10.34
C ARG A 58 5.51 -19.42 10.61
N ASP A 59 5.29 -20.52 9.92
CA ASP A 59 6.08 -21.74 10.11
C ASP A 59 7.53 -21.56 9.70
N ASN A 60 7.85 -20.53 8.90
CA ASN A 60 9.21 -20.27 8.48
C ASN A 60 10.07 -19.59 9.56
N GLY A 61 9.44 -19.20 10.67
CA GLY A 61 10.14 -18.63 11.80
C GLY A 61 10.23 -17.12 11.77
N ASP A 62 10.55 -16.55 12.94
CA ASP A 62 10.51 -15.11 13.15
C ASP A 62 11.52 -14.34 12.30
N THR A 63 12.72 -14.89 12.15
CA THR A 63 13.77 -14.19 11.41
C THR A 63 13.38 -14.04 9.94
N TRP A 64 12.91 -15.13 9.34
CA TRP A 64 12.47 -15.08 7.95
C TRP A 64 11.28 -14.14 7.80
N LEU A 65 10.29 -14.26 8.70
CA LEU A 65 9.07 -13.48 8.61
C LEU A 65 9.35 -11.99 8.75
N SER A 66 10.20 -11.61 9.70
CA SER A 66 10.56 -10.22 9.90
C SER A 66 11.22 -9.63 8.65
N ALA A 67 12.15 -10.37 8.06
CA ALA A 67 12.84 -9.91 6.86
C ALA A 67 11.85 -9.77 5.69
N GLU A 68 10.93 -10.70 5.57
CA GLU A 68 9.94 -10.67 4.49
C GLU A 68 9.01 -9.47 4.65
N ILE A 69 8.54 -9.21 5.87
CA ILE A 69 7.68 -8.07 6.14
C ILE A 69 8.39 -6.76 5.81
N LEU A 70 9.64 -6.60 6.25
CA LEU A 70 10.39 -5.37 5.99
C LEU A 70 10.60 -5.16 4.49
N LYS A 71 10.91 -6.22 3.77
CA LYS A 71 11.08 -6.14 2.33
C LYS A 71 9.80 -5.68 1.64
N LEU A 72 8.67 -6.28 2.00
CA LEU A 72 7.39 -5.93 1.40
C LEU A 72 6.93 -4.54 1.83
N ALA A 73 7.22 -4.15 3.07
CA ALA A 73 6.88 -2.80 3.54
C ALA A 73 7.61 -1.75 2.73
N GLY A 74 8.88 -1.98 2.43
CA GLY A 74 9.65 -1.07 1.58
C GLY A 74 9.05 -0.95 0.19
N LEU A 75 8.65 -2.08 -0.38
CA LEU A 75 8.04 -2.09 -1.71
C LEU A 75 6.67 -1.40 -1.70
N ALA A 76 5.85 -1.68 -0.70
CA ALA A 76 4.52 -1.07 -0.62
C ALA A 76 4.62 0.44 -0.43
N HIS A 77 5.58 0.89 0.39
CA HIS A 77 5.82 2.31 0.58
C HIS A 77 6.23 2.97 -0.75
N THR A 78 7.17 2.37 -1.46
CA THR A 78 7.62 2.91 -2.75
C THR A 78 6.48 2.92 -3.75
N LYS A 79 5.65 1.87 -3.74
CA LYS A 79 4.49 1.81 -4.63
C LYS A 79 3.52 2.96 -4.36
N SER A 80 3.31 3.32 -3.09
CA SER A 80 2.45 4.44 -2.75
C SER A 80 3.04 5.76 -3.24
N ARG A 81 4.38 5.91 -3.17
CA ARG A 81 5.04 7.11 -3.68
C ARG A 81 4.94 7.18 -5.21
N LEU A 82 5.00 6.04 -5.87
CA LEU A 82 4.76 5.98 -7.31
C LEU A 82 3.33 6.42 -7.64
N GLY A 83 2.36 6.02 -6.81
CA GLY A 83 0.97 6.47 -6.96
C GLY A 83 0.85 7.98 -6.85
N LEU A 84 1.57 8.60 -5.91
CA LEU A 84 1.59 10.05 -5.80
C LEU A 84 2.18 10.70 -7.06
N ARG A 85 3.26 10.13 -7.60
CA ARG A 85 3.83 10.62 -8.85
C ARG A 85 2.79 10.61 -9.96
N ARG A 86 2.05 9.52 -10.08
CA ARG A 86 1.00 9.41 -11.11
C ARG A 86 -0.10 10.44 -10.92
N GLU A 87 -0.48 10.71 -9.67
CA GLU A 87 -1.48 11.75 -9.38
C GLU A 87 -0.98 13.12 -9.82
N MET A 88 0.27 13.43 -9.50
CA MET A 88 0.85 14.71 -9.89
C MET A 88 0.91 14.87 -11.41
N GLU A 89 1.30 13.80 -12.10
CA GLU A 89 1.32 13.80 -13.57
C GLU A 89 -0.08 14.01 -14.14
N ALA A 90 -1.06 13.32 -13.57
CA ALA A 90 -2.45 13.44 -14.02
C ALA A 90 -3.00 14.84 -13.78
N ASN A 91 -2.52 15.52 -12.75
CA ASN A 91 -2.94 16.88 -12.44
C ASN A 91 -2.12 17.95 -13.18
N GLY A 92 -1.25 17.53 -14.08
CA GLY A 92 -0.52 18.46 -14.93
C GLY A 92 0.77 19.01 -14.37
N ALA A 93 1.28 18.43 -13.28
CA ALA A 93 2.54 18.89 -12.73
C ALA A 93 3.68 18.61 -13.73
N ARG A 94 4.64 19.52 -13.76
CA ARG A 94 5.76 19.37 -14.68
C ARG A 94 6.77 18.38 -14.15
N ALA A 95 7.49 17.74 -15.07
CA ALA A 95 8.44 16.69 -14.70
C ALA A 95 9.47 17.18 -13.70
N TYR A 96 10.01 18.39 -13.89
CA TYR A 96 11.05 18.87 -12.96
C TYR A 96 10.48 19.13 -11.56
N THR A 97 9.21 19.50 -11.47
CA THR A 97 8.56 19.68 -10.17
C THR A 97 8.41 18.35 -9.48
N ILE A 98 7.94 17.34 -10.21
CA ILE A 98 7.75 15.99 -9.68
C ILE A 98 9.09 15.42 -9.22
N ASP A 99 10.12 15.58 -10.04
CA ASP A 99 11.45 15.06 -9.73
C ASP A 99 12.03 15.71 -8.48
N SER A 100 11.66 16.98 -8.20
CA SER A 100 12.17 17.67 -7.02
C SER A 100 11.67 17.06 -5.73
N PHE A 101 10.59 16.27 -5.76
CA PHE A 101 10.10 15.56 -4.58
C PHE A 101 10.81 14.24 -4.33
N GLY A 102 11.71 13.82 -5.25
CA GLY A 102 12.42 12.56 -5.09
C GLY A 102 11.53 11.34 -5.22
N LEU A 103 10.43 11.46 -5.96
CA LEU A 103 9.49 10.35 -6.09
C LEU A 103 10.04 9.29 -7.06
N PRO A 104 9.74 8.02 -6.81
CA PRO A 104 10.24 6.95 -7.67
C PRO A 104 9.61 7.00 -9.06
N THR A 105 10.29 6.35 -10.00
CA THR A 105 9.74 6.14 -11.34
C THR A 105 9.20 4.73 -11.44
N GLU A 106 8.39 4.49 -12.47
CA GLU A 106 7.88 3.15 -12.76
C GLU A 106 9.03 2.16 -12.92
N ALA A 107 10.06 2.53 -13.67
CA ALA A 107 11.21 1.67 -13.91
C ALA A 107 12.00 1.41 -12.62
N GLY A 108 12.13 2.43 -11.79
CA GLY A 108 12.83 2.29 -10.51
C GLY A 108 12.11 1.33 -9.58
N TYR A 109 10.81 1.44 -9.50
CA TYR A 109 10.02 0.52 -8.68
C TYR A 109 10.14 -0.92 -9.22
N GLN A 110 10.05 -1.09 -10.54
CA GLN A 110 10.15 -2.42 -11.13
C GLN A 110 11.50 -3.07 -10.81
N THR A 111 12.57 -2.28 -10.85
CA THR A 111 13.90 -2.78 -10.49
C THR A 111 13.94 -3.22 -9.03
N MET A 112 13.36 -2.43 -8.12
CA MET A 112 13.28 -2.79 -6.70
C MET A 112 12.55 -4.11 -6.51
N GLU A 113 11.42 -4.25 -7.19
CA GLU A 113 10.59 -5.45 -7.07
C GLU A 113 11.34 -6.68 -7.59
N ASP A 114 11.97 -6.55 -8.75
CA ASP A 114 12.74 -7.65 -9.34
C ASP A 114 13.87 -8.10 -8.42
N GLU A 115 14.56 -7.14 -7.83
CA GLU A 115 15.66 -7.45 -6.91
C GLU A 115 15.14 -8.10 -5.64
N ALA A 116 14.04 -7.59 -5.10
CA ALA A 116 13.47 -8.11 -3.86
C ALA A 116 13.01 -9.55 -4.00
N PHE A 117 12.49 -9.91 -5.15
CA PHE A 117 11.94 -11.25 -5.37
C PHE A 117 12.87 -12.15 -6.16
N GLY A 118 14.06 -11.67 -6.50
CA GLY A 118 15.02 -12.47 -7.26
C GLY A 118 14.61 -12.67 -8.71
N LEU A 119 13.70 -11.85 -9.24
CA LEU A 119 13.27 -11.94 -10.62
C LEU A 119 14.25 -11.17 -11.49
N ARG A 120 14.75 -11.82 -12.53
CA ARG A 120 15.70 -11.16 -13.40
C ARG A 120 15.23 -11.22 -14.84
N PRO A 121 15.44 -10.15 -15.58
CA PRO A 121 15.17 -10.22 -17.02
C PRO A 121 16.09 -11.24 -17.65
N ALA A 122 15.59 -11.93 -18.59
CA ALA A 122 16.35 -12.96 -19.29
C ALA A 122 17.48 -12.34 -20.11
#